data_f25332e4afa70041f8a2f670d503a26b
#
_entry.id   f25332e4afa70041f8a2f670d503a26b
#
_cell.length_a   1.000
_cell.length_b   1.000
_cell.length_c   1.000
_cell.angle_alpha   90.00
_cell.angle_beta   90.00
_cell.angle_gamma   90.00
#
_symmetry.space_group_name_H-M   'P 1'
#
loop_
_entity.id
_entity.type
_entity.pdbx_description
1 polymer ?
#
loop_
_entity_poly.entity_id
_entity_poly.type
_entity_poly.pdbx_seq_one_letter_code
_entity_poly.pdbx_strand_id
1 'polypeptide(L)'
;MIKQFLVLSFVLILGFANAQDKIFWDKNRKLEWTDFQSGAKPTGSKTAATTFCGISYLLNSSTKKFSSKQVKIQSFFVPFKSWAHLEHKTDVILMHEQSHFDIAELFARRFRKLISDKNLDAKSLQKHYERIYDDYKAYQQDYETVTNHGRIRDKQYEYSRKIDEEIEELSDFKI
;
A
#
# COMPACT_ATOMS: atom_id res chain seq x y z
N MET A 1 17.74 39.87 -52.26
CA MET A 1 17.09 38.58 -51.90
C MET A 1 17.51 38.20 -50.50
N ILE A 2 16.66 38.49 -49.52
CA ILE A 2 16.91 38.18 -48.09
C ILE A 2 16.30 36.82 -47.81
N LYS A 3 17.16 35.83 -47.49
CA LYS A 3 16.72 34.50 -47.08
C LYS A 3 16.32 34.56 -45.60
N GLN A 4 15.02 34.45 -45.31
CA GLN A 4 14.51 34.26 -43.94
C GLN A 4 14.80 32.83 -43.52
N PHE A 5 15.63 32.67 -42.47
CA PHE A 5 15.81 31.42 -41.77
C PHE A 5 14.68 31.27 -40.76
N LEU A 6 13.79 30.32 -41.01
CA LEU A 6 12.75 29.90 -40.06
C LEU A 6 13.41 29.04 -38.99
N VAL A 7 13.61 29.57 -37.78
CA VAL A 7 14.06 28.80 -36.62
C VAL A 7 12.85 28.09 -36.03
N LEU A 8 12.74 26.80 -36.29
CA LEU A 8 11.72 25.95 -35.72
C LEU A 8 12.12 25.61 -34.26
N SER A 9 11.57 26.37 -33.29
CA SER A 9 11.76 26.07 -31.88
C SER A 9 11.01 24.78 -31.51
N PHE A 10 11.75 23.69 -31.36
CA PHE A 10 11.23 22.42 -30.84
C PHE A 10 11.04 22.57 -29.33
N VAL A 11 9.82 22.86 -28.88
CA VAL A 11 9.46 22.84 -27.47
C VAL A 11 9.36 21.39 -27.04
N LEU A 12 10.43 20.90 -26.38
CA LEU A 12 10.45 19.60 -25.74
C LEU A 12 9.49 19.67 -24.53
N ILE A 13 8.26 19.24 -24.71
CA ILE A 13 7.35 19.00 -23.58
C ILE A 13 7.90 17.77 -22.87
N LEU A 14 8.73 18.00 -21.86
CA LEU A 14 9.07 17.00 -20.86
C LEU A 14 7.78 16.66 -20.10
N GLY A 15 7.08 15.62 -20.57
CA GLY A 15 6.04 14.99 -19.79
C GLY A 15 6.68 14.50 -18.48
N PHE A 16 6.42 15.20 -17.38
CA PHE A 16 6.69 14.66 -16.07
C PHE A 16 5.85 13.39 -15.96
N ALA A 17 6.48 12.24 -16.17
CA ALA A 17 5.94 10.98 -15.71
C ALA A 17 5.84 11.13 -14.18
N ASN A 18 4.66 11.49 -13.68
CA ASN A 18 4.36 11.45 -12.27
C ASN A 18 4.62 9.99 -11.82
N ALA A 19 5.78 9.75 -11.23
CA ALA A 19 5.97 8.60 -10.39
C ALA A 19 4.81 8.67 -9.40
N GLN A 20 3.90 7.68 -9.45
CA GLN A 20 2.72 7.68 -8.57
C GLN A 20 3.25 7.77 -7.15
N ASP A 21 3.12 8.95 -6.52
CA ASP A 21 3.59 9.17 -5.17
C ASP A 21 2.85 8.19 -4.26
N LYS A 22 3.63 7.25 -3.70
CA LYS A 22 3.13 6.30 -2.73
C LYS A 22 3.20 6.93 -1.35
N ILE A 23 2.17 6.75 -0.57
CA ILE A 23 2.21 7.02 0.86
C ILE A 23 2.69 5.75 1.54
N PHE A 24 3.83 5.82 2.25
CA PHE A 24 4.31 4.72 3.07
C PHE A 24 3.66 4.81 4.44
N TRP A 25 3.41 3.64 5.05
CA TRP A 25 2.75 3.60 6.35
C TRP A 25 3.61 4.24 7.45
N ASP A 26 2.97 5.05 8.27
CA ASP A 26 3.55 5.69 9.45
C ASP A 26 2.50 5.69 10.57
N LYS A 27 2.91 5.28 11.80
CA LYS A 27 2.01 5.22 12.97
C LYS A 27 1.34 6.57 13.28
N ASN A 28 2.06 7.67 13.02
CA ASN A 28 1.63 9.03 13.34
C ASN A 28 0.87 9.72 12.19
N ARG A 29 0.77 9.07 11.03
CA ARG A 29 0.07 9.61 9.86
C ARG A 29 -1.01 8.64 9.42
N LYS A 30 -2.24 8.91 9.79
CA LYS A 30 -3.39 8.15 9.30
C LYS A 30 -3.84 8.70 7.93
N LEU A 31 -4.57 7.87 7.16
CA LEU A 31 -5.19 8.30 5.92
C LEU A 31 -6.24 9.37 6.17
N GLU A 32 -6.35 10.28 5.23
CA GLU A 32 -7.37 11.30 5.14
C GLU A 32 -8.13 11.16 3.83
N TRP A 33 -9.34 11.71 3.75
CA TRP A 33 -10.11 11.68 2.50
C TRP A 33 -9.45 12.40 1.33
N THR A 34 -8.54 13.31 1.61
CA THR A 34 -7.69 14.01 0.62
C THR A 34 -6.65 13.10 -0.04
N ASP A 35 -6.37 11.95 0.56
CA ASP A 35 -5.46 10.95 -0.01
C ASP A 35 -6.12 10.12 -1.13
N PHE A 36 -7.45 10.06 -1.17
CA PHE A 36 -8.21 9.29 -2.16
C PHE A 36 -8.41 10.11 -3.44
N GLN A 37 -7.42 10.08 -4.33
CA GLN A 37 -7.27 11.01 -5.45
C GLN A 37 -7.65 10.42 -6.81
N SER A 38 -8.08 9.16 -6.88
CA SER A 38 -8.50 8.59 -8.16
C SER A 38 -9.76 9.28 -8.68
N GLY A 39 -9.68 9.81 -9.89
CA GLY A 39 -10.84 10.33 -10.62
C GLY A 39 -11.74 9.22 -11.19
N ALA A 40 -11.21 8.01 -11.34
CA ALA A 40 -11.94 6.87 -11.86
C ALA A 40 -12.68 6.15 -10.72
N LYS A 41 -14.01 6.31 -10.69
CA LYS A 41 -14.90 5.59 -9.77
C LYS A 41 -15.74 4.62 -10.59
N PRO A 42 -15.83 3.34 -10.21
CA PRO A 42 -16.69 2.40 -10.95
C PRO A 42 -18.14 2.85 -10.91
N THR A 43 -18.75 3.04 -12.10
CA THR A 43 -20.15 3.39 -12.23
C THR A 43 -21.01 2.24 -11.72
N GLY A 44 -21.96 2.52 -10.83
CA GLY A 44 -22.87 1.52 -10.26
C GLY A 44 -22.25 0.64 -9.18
N SER A 45 -21.05 0.94 -8.71
CA SER A 45 -20.46 0.25 -7.55
C SER A 45 -21.26 0.54 -6.29
N LYS A 46 -21.57 -0.53 -5.52
CA LYS A 46 -22.14 -0.41 -4.17
C LYS A 46 -21.06 -0.15 -3.09
N THR A 47 -19.81 -0.10 -3.49
CA THR A 47 -18.65 0.16 -2.62
C THR A 47 -18.54 1.66 -2.37
N ALA A 48 -18.42 2.06 -1.13
CA ALA A 48 -18.35 3.48 -0.73
C ALA A 48 -16.99 4.12 -1.03
N ALA A 49 -15.91 3.34 -0.85
CA ALA A 49 -14.53 3.73 -1.11
C ALA A 49 -13.70 2.50 -1.51
N THR A 50 -12.49 2.71 -1.92
CA THR A 50 -11.51 1.65 -2.18
C THR A 50 -10.11 2.14 -1.90
N THR A 51 -9.41 1.41 -1.05
CA THR A 51 -7.99 1.61 -0.75
C THR A 51 -7.13 0.70 -1.62
N PHE A 52 -6.29 1.30 -2.46
CA PHE A 52 -5.25 0.57 -3.18
C PHE A 52 -3.95 0.61 -2.38
N CYS A 53 -3.69 -0.45 -1.62
CA CYS A 53 -2.50 -0.60 -0.79
C CYS A 53 -1.84 -1.96 -1.01
N GLY A 54 -0.64 -2.13 -0.46
CA GLY A 54 0.07 -3.39 -0.57
C GLY A 54 1.44 -3.37 0.08
N ILE A 55 2.20 -4.42 -0.19
CA ILE A 55 3.55 -4.65 0.31
C ILE A 55 4.50 -4.68 -0.87
N SER A 56 5.65 -4.04 -0.72
CA SER A 56 6.72 -4.10 -1.71
C SER A 56 8.06 -4.36 -1.03
N TYR A 57 8.99 -4.93 -1.77
CA TYR A 57 10.38 -4.98 -1.34
C TYR A 57 11.32 -4.45 -2.40
N LEU A 58 12.45 -3.93 -1.95
CA LEU A 58 13.58 -3.53 -2.78
C LEU A 58 14.81 -4.28 -2.28
N LEU A 59 15.45 -5.04 -3.18
CA LEU A 59 16.73 -5.70 -2.91
C LEU A 59 17.87 -4.76 -3.31
N ASN A 60 18.68 -4.39 -2.36
CA ASN A 60 19.90 -3.60 -2.55
C ASN A 60 21.15 -4.48 -2.39
N SER A 61 21.32 -5.42 -3.32
CA SER A 61 22.46 -6.33 -3.36
C SER A 61 22.80 -6.72 -4.78
N SER A 62 24.09 -6.77 -5.10
CA SER A 62 24.63 -7.31 -6.35
C SER A 62 25.19 -8.73 -6.19
N THR A 63 25.16 -9.29 -4.97
CA THR A 63 25.69 -10.62 -4.68
C THR A 63 24.62 -11.69 -4.78
N LYS A 64 25.03 -12.93 -5.10
CA LYS A 64 24.12 -14.07 -5.21
C LYS A 64 23.46 -14.43 -3.88
N LYS A 65 24.15 -14.21 -2.76
CA LYS A 65 23.65 -14.39 -1.39
C LYS A 65 23.72 -13.07 -0.66
N PHE A 66 22.71 -12.78 0.17
CA PHE A 66 22.59 -11.52 0.89
C PHE A 66 21.82 -11.72 2.20
N SER A 67 22.01 -10.79 3.14
CA SER A 67 21.28 -10.77 4.40
C SER A 67 19.96 -9.98 4.29
N SER A 68 19.07 -10.15 5.24
CA SER A 68 17.82 -9.37 5.35
C SER A 68 18.07 -7.85 5.41
N LYS A 69 19.22 -7.39 5.91
CA LYS A 69 19.58 -5.96 5.97
C LYS A 69 19.68 -5.29 4.59
N GLN A 70 19.83 -6.09 3.52
CA GLN A 70 19.89 -5.60 2.14
C GLN A 70 18.52 -5.60 1.46
N VAL A 71 17.45 -5.98 2.19
CA VAL A 71 16.08 -6.00 1.68
C VAL A 71 15.25 -4.95 2.41
N LYS A 72 14.84 -3.90 1.70
CA LYS A 72 13.92 -2.89 2.23
C LYS A 72 12.49 -3.34 1.92
N ILE A 73 11.69 -3.60 2.96
CA ILE A 73 10.28 -4.02 2.83
C ILE A 73 9.41 -2.90 3.37
N GLN A 74 8.42 -2.45 2.58
CA GLN A 74 7.52 -1.36 2.93
C GLN A 74 6.08 -1.68 2.53
N SER A 75 5.15 -1.28 3.37
CA SER A 75 3.74 -1.15 3.01
C SER A 75 3.50 0.21 2.37
N PHE A 76 2.59 0.28 1.42
CA PHE A 76 2.29 1.49 0.68
C PHE A 76 0.81 1.61 0.35
N PHE A 77 0.35 2.84 0.23
CA PHE A 77 -0.93 3.25 -0.30
C PHE A 77 -0.71 4.07 -1.59
N VAL A 78 -1.60 3.96 -2.57
CA VAL A 78 -1.50 4.66 -3.85
C VAL A 78 -2.67 5.62 -4.03
N PRO A 79 -2.48 6.93 -3.81
CA PRO A 79 -3.53 7.94 -3.89
C PRO A 79 -4.34 7.91 -5.19
N PHE A 80 -3.66 7.93 -6.32
CA PHE A 80 -4.29 7.98 -7.65
C PHE A 80 -5.00 6.67 -8.09
N LYS A 81 -4.91 5.61 -7.27
CA LYS A 81 -5.65 4.36 -7.45
C LYS A 81 -6.73 4.14 -6.39
N SER A 82 -6.75 4.99 -5.37
CA SER A 82 -7.70 4.95 -4.26
C SER A 82 -8.76 6.01 -4.46
N TRP A 83 -10.03 5.66 -4.25
CA TRP A 83 -11.16 6.54 -4.49
C TRP A 83 -12.22 6.42 -3.39
N ALA A 84 -13.05 7.44 -3.24
CA ALA A 84 -14.22 7.45 -2.37
C ALA A 84 -15.35 8.24 -3.02
N HIS A 85 -16.60 7.81 -2.81
CA HIS A 85 -17.77 8.60 -3.16
C HIS A 85 -17.98 9.71 -2.13
N LEU A 86 -18.23 10.93 -2.60
CA LEU A 86 -18.34 12.12 -1.72
C LEU A 86 -19.41 11.96 -0.65
N GLU A 87 -20.55 11.38 -1.02
CA GLU A 87 -21.70 11.11 -0.16
C GLU A 87 -21.45 10.06 0.92
N HIS A 88 -20.36 9.30 0.83
CA HIS A 88 -20.02 8.21 1.74
C HIS A 88 -18.79 8.51 2.61
N LYS A 89 -18.26 9.73 2.56
CA LYS A 89 -17.09 10.13 3.35
C LYS A 89 -17.44 10.32 4.82
N THR A 90 -17.40 9.23 5.60
CA THR A 90 -17.61 9.22 7.05
C THR A 90 -16.38 8.66 7.76
N ASP A 91 -16.22 8.99 9.05
CA ASP A 91 -15.09 8.49 9.86
C ASP A 91 -15.07 6.96 9.94
N VAL A 92 -16.25 6.33 9.99
CA VAL A 92 -16.36 4.86 10.05
C VAL A 92 -15.85 4.21 8.77
N ILE A 93 -16.18 4.78 7.60
CA ILE A 93 -15.68 4.29 6.32
C ILE A 93 -14.18 4.58 6.18
N LEU A 94 -13.72 5.76 6.61
CA LEU A 94 -12.29 6.07 6.60
C LEU A 94 -11.49 5.12 7.49
N MET A 95 -12.02 4.76 8.66
CA MET A 95 -11.42 3.75 9.54
C MET A 95 -11.35 2.38 8.86
N HIS A 96 -12.39 2.00 8.10
CA HIS A 96 -12.37 0.75 7.31
C HIS A 96 -11.24 0.76 6.29
N GLU A 97 -11.12 1.83 5.53
CA GLU A 97 -10.07 2.00 4.52
C GLU A 97 -8.66 2.08 5.14
N GLN A 98 -8.54 2.72 6.32
CA GLN A 98 -7.30 2.74 7.10
C GLN A 98 -6.90 1.33 7.53
N SER A 99 -7.85 0.50 7.98
CA SER A 99 -7.57 -0.88 8.39
C SER A 99 -7.01 -1.73 7.26
N HIS A 100 -7.43 -1.52 6.00
CA HIS A 100 -6.81 -2.15 4.84
C HIS A 100 -5.32 -1.80 4.72
N PHE A 101 -4.96 -0.54 4.98
CA PHE A 101 -3.57 -0.09 4.95
C PHE A 101 -2.78 -0.60 6.17
N ASP A 102 -3.38 -0.66 7.35
CA ASP A 102 -2.78 -1.20 8.56
C ASP A 102 -2.51 -2.71 8.41
N ILE A 103 -3.40 -3.48 7.75
CA ILE A 103 -3.15 -4.88 7.38
C ILE A 103 -1.92 -5.00 6.46
N ALA A 104 -1.73 -4.09 5.51
CA ALA A 104 -0.53 -4.11 4.67
C ALA A 104 0.75 -3.92 5.49
N GLU A 105 0.76 -3.04 6.50
CA GLU A 105 1.90 -2.89 7.41
C GLU A 105 2.10 -4.10 8.32
N LEU A 106 1.03 -4.68 8.84
CA LEU A 106 1.10 -5.93 9.61
C LEU A 106 1.86 -7.00 8.82
N PHE A 107 1.50 -7.21 7.57
CA PHE A 107 2.16 -8.21 6.73
C PHE A 107 3.55 -7.79 6.25
N ALA A 108 3.84 -6.50 6.11
CA ALA A 108 5.19 -6.00 5.89
C ALA A 108 6.09 -6.34 7.10
N ARG A 109 5.62 -6.17 8.34
CA ARG A 109 6.34 -6.59 9.55
C ARG A 109 6.50 -8.10 9.65
N ARG A 110 5.46 -8.88 9.36
CA ARG A 110 5.55 -10.34 9.27
C ARG A 110 6.60 -10.79 8.25
N PHE A 111 6.69 -10.10 7.12
CA PHE A 111 7.71 -10.40 6.12
C PHE A 111 9.12 -10.06 6.61
N ARG A 112 9.33 -8.91 7.25
CA ARG A 112 10.61 -8.54 7.88
C ARG A 112 11.02 -9.58 8.93
N LYS A 113 10.10 -10.01 9.80
CA LYS A 113 10.30 -11.08 10.78
C LYS A 113 10.65 -12.41 10.11
N LEU A 114 9.91 -12.80 9.07
CA LEU A 114 10.14 -14.07 8.36
C LEU A 114 11.54 -14.18 7.77
N ILE A 115 12.12 -13.06 7.30
CA ILE A 115 13.44 -13.04 6.67
C ILE A 115 14.57 -12.59 7.62
N SER A 116 14.24 -12.14 8.85
CA SER A 116 15.27 -11.78 9.83
C SER A 116 16.25 -12.94 9.99
N ASP A 117 17.52 -12.64 10.19
CA ASP A 117 18.59 -13.63 10.43
C ASP A 117 18.78 -14.70 9.33
N LYS A 118 18.15 -14.54 8.16
CA LYS A 118 18.32 -15.47 7.04
C LYS A 118 19.41 -15.01 6.07
N ASN A 119 20.15 -15.99 5.58
CA ASN A 119 21.00 -15.83 4.40
C ASN A 119 20.18 -16.21 3.16
N LEU A 120 19.82 -15.21 2.36
CA LEU A 120 18.86 -15.29 1.25
C LEU A 120 19.55 -15.32 -0.10
N ASP A 121 18.85 -15.81 -1.09
CA ASP A 121 19.05 -15.52 -2.51
C ASP A 121 17.75 -14.99 -3.12
N ALA A 122 17.81 -14.49 -4.34
CA ALA A 122 16.66 -13.90 -5.02
C ALA A 122 15.46 -14.87 -5.11
N LYS A 123 15.71 -16.16 -5.35
CA LYS A 123 14.67 -17.19 -5.46
C LYS A 123 13.98 -17.44 -4.11
N SER A 124 14.74 -17.56 -3.03
CA SER A 124 14.20 -17.78 -1.70
C SER A 124 13.45 -16.53 -1.19
N LEU A 125 13.97 -15.33 -1.46
CA LEU A 125 13.29 -14.07 -1.15
C LEU A 125 11.94 -13.98 -1.86
N GLN A 126 11.91 -14.27 -3.17
CA GLN A 126 10.69 -14.25 -3.96
C GLN A 126 9.65 -15.26 -3.42
N LYS A 127 10.07 -16.49 -3.08
CA LYS A 127 9.18 -17.50 -2.48
C LYS A 127 8.60 -17.03 -1.13
N HIS A 128 9.40 -16.38 -0.30
CA HIS A 128 8.92 -15.81 0.96
C HIS A 128 7.92 -14.68 0.73
N TYR A 129 8.17 -13.81 -0.27
CA TYR A 129 7.24 -12.75 -0.63
C TYR A 129 5.90 -13.30 -1.11
N GLU A 130 5.90 -14.27 -2.03
CA GLU A 130 4.68 -14.90 -2.56
C GLU A 130 3.82 -15.47 -1.43
N ARG A 131 4.44 -16.22 -0.49
CA ARG A 131 3.73 -16.74 0.68
C ARG A 131 3.11 -15.63 1.52
N ILE A 132 3.89 -14.61 1.88
CA ILE A 132 3.39 -13.46 2.67
C ILE A 132 2.27 -12.75 1.93
N TYR A 133 2.38 -12.61 0.62
CA TYR A 133 1.37 -11.93 -0.19
C TYR A 133 0.06 -12.74 -0.28
N ASP A 134 0.13 -14.05 -0.33
CA ASP A 134 -1.06 -14.91 -0.29
C ASP A 134 -1.74 -14.85 1.09
N ASP A 135 -0.98 -14.92 2.17
CA ASP A 135 -1.49 -14.76 3.54
C ASP A 135 -2.11 -13.36 3.75
N TYR A 136 -1.48 -12.31 3.20
CA TYR A 136 -2.00 -10.93 3.18
C TYR A 136 -3.36 -10.84 2.48
N LYS A 137 -3.48 -11.40 1.29
CA LYS A 137 -4.76 -11.40 0.54
C LYS A 137 -5.86 -12.15 1.31
N ALA A 138 -5.52 -13.27 1.90
CA ALA A 138 -6.47 -14.05 2.70
C ALA A 138 -6.97 -13.26 3.92
N TYR A 139 -6.08 -12.55 4.61
CA TYR A 139 -6.46 -11.72 5.76
C TYR A 139 -7.33 -10.51 5.33
N GLN A 140 -7.01 -9.86 4.21
CA GLN A 140 -7.84 -8.79 3.64
C GLN A 140 -9.26 -9.30 3.33
N GLN A 141 -9.37 -10.47 2.72
CA GLN A 141 -10.67 -11.07 2.39
C GLN A 141 -11.45 -11.45 3.64
N ASP A 142 -10.80 -11.99 4.67
CA ASP A 142 -11.44 -12.31 5.96
C ASP A 142 -11.96 -11.03 6.63
N TYR A 143 -11.15 -9.97 6.68
CA TYR A 143 -11.54 -8.66 7.18
C TYR A 143 -12.80 -8.12 6.48
N GLU A 144 -12.84 -8.14 5.16
CA GLU A 144 -14.00 -7.74 4.37
C GLU A 144 -15.24 -8.57 4.71
N THR A 145 -15.06 -9.88 4.81
CA THR A 145 -16.16 -10.82 5.08
C THR A 145 -16.73 -10.59 6.49
N VAL A 146 -15.88 -10.54 7.51
CA VAL A 146 -16.29 -10.42 8.92
C VAL A 146 -16.93 -9.07 9.20
N THR A 147 -16.41 -8.00 8.61
CA THR A 147 -16.96 -6.65 8.77
C THR A 147 -18.14 -6.36 7.83
N ASN A 148 -18.44 -7.27 6.90
CA ASN A 148 -19.40 -7.06 5.81
C ASN A 148 -19.11 -5.72 5.09
N HIS A 149 -17.86 -5.56 4.63
CA HIS A 149 -17.38 -4.33 3.98
C HIS A 149 -17.56 -3.08 4.87
N GLY A 150 -17.18 -3.18 6.15
CA GLY A 150 -17.28 -2.09 7.11
C GLY A 150 -18.70 -1.78 7.63
N ARG A 151 -19.73 -2.55 7.21
CA ARG A 151 -21.12 -2.30 7.60
C ARG A 151 -21.45 -2.79 9.01
N ILE A 152 -20.76 -3.81 9.52
CA ILE A 152 -20.93 -4.32 10.89
C ILE A 152 -19.94 -3.58 11.80
N ARG A 153 -20.40 -2.46 12.41
CA ARG A 153 -19.55 -1.55 13.18
C ARG A 153 -18.79 -2.23 14.31
N ASP A 154 -19.46 -3.07 15.11
CA ASP A 154 -18.83 -3.74 16.23
C ASP A 154 -17.68 -4.65 15.76
N LYS A 155 -17.89 -5.36 14.66
CA LYS A 155 -16.85 -6.18 14.03
C LYS A 155 -15.72 -5.35 13.45
N GLN A 156 -16.04 -4.19 12.90
CA GLN A 156 -15.06 -3.22 12.41
C GLN A 156 -14.13 -2.76 13.54
N TYR A 157 -14.68 -2.35 14.68
CA TYR A 157 -13.91 -1.91 15.86
C TYR A 157 -13.09 -3.05 16.46
N GLU A 158 -13.68 -4.25 16.59
CA GLU A 158 -13.00 -5.44 17.07
C GLU A 158 -11.77 -5.77 16.20
N TYR A 159 -11.96 -5.76 14.88
CA TYR A 159 -10.90 -6.09 13.93
C TYR A 159 -9.80 -5.03 13.87
N SER A 160 -10.15 -3.74 13.86
CA SER A 160 -9.18 -2.65 13.88
C SER A 160 -8.28 -2.73 15.12
N ARG A 161 -8.87 -2.98 16.30
CA ARG A 161 -8.09 -3.17 17.54
C ARG A 161 -7.17 -4.40 17.46
N LYS A 162 -7.66 -5.52 16.93
CA LYS A 162 -6.86 -6.73 16.71
C LYS A 162 -5.66 -6.45 15.80
N ILE A 163 -5.86 -5.71 14.70
CA ILE A 163 -4.78 -5.32 13.79
C ILE A 163 -3.74 -4.46 14.52
N ASP A 164 -4.18 -3.47 15.30
CA ASP A 164 -3.28 -2.60 16.08
C ASP A 164 -2.46 -3.42 17.10
N GLU A 165 -3.08 -4.36 17.81
CA GLU A 165 -2.41 -5.27 18.75
C GLU A 165 -1.36 -6.14 18.03
N GLU A 166 -1.70 -6.77 16.89
CA GLU A 166 -0.78 -7.59 16.10
C GLU A 166 0.38 -6.76 15.50
N ILE A 167 0.14 -5.50 15.14
CA ILE A 167 1.19 -4.56 14.70
C ILE A 167 2.14 -4.24 15.86
N GLU A 168 1.62 -4.01 17.07
CA GLU A 168 2.43 -3.69 18.24
C GLU A 168 3.29 -4.88 18.69
N GLU A 169 2.76 -6.12 18.64
CA GLU A 169 3.51 -7.35 18.87
C GLU A 169 4.72 -7.50 17.93
N LEU A 170 4.69 -6.84 16.78
CA LEU A 170 5.76 -6.83 15.80
C LEU A 170 6.53 -5.49 15.78
N SER A 171 6.56 -4.77 16.90
CA SER A 171 7.23 -3.47 17.05
C SER A 171 8.73 -3.53 16.74
N ASP A 172 9.41 -4.63 17.02
CA ASP A 172 10.83 -4.85 16.68
C ASP A 172 11.10 -4.89 15.17
N PHE A 173 10.07 -5.09 14.36
CA PHE A 173 10.14 -5.16 12.89
C PHE A 173 9.57 -3.92 12.18
N LYS A 174 9.41 -2.81 12.89
CA LYS A 174 9.12 -1.50 12.29
C LYS A 174 10.30 -0.97 11.48
N ILE A 175 10.06 -0.01 10.57
CA ILE A 175 11.11 0.76 9.86
C ILE A 175 11.34 2.06 10.61
#